data_b0554f8acb5284f0a0504c876fafb985
#
_entry.id   b0554f8acb5284f0a0504c876fafb985
#
_cell.length_a   1.000
_cell.length_b   1.000
_cell.length_c   1.000
_cell.angle_alpha   90.00
_cell.angle_beta   90.00
_cell.angle_gamma   90.00
#
_symmetry.space_group_name_H-M   'P 1'
#
loop_
_entity.id
_entity.type
_entity.pdbx_description
1 polymer ?
#
loop_
_entity_poly.entity_id
_entity_poly.type
_entity_poly.pdbx_seq_one_letter_code
_entity_poly.pdbx_strand_id
1 'polypeptide(L)' 'MTKTLPLPASALGEVLERMEIADIAQATIRQSGDIARTLEQESGTEFLHLEMGIPGLPPHEAGVEAECAALRQGVASLY' A
#
# COMPACT_ATOMS: atom_id res chain seq x y z
N MET A 1 -18.58 -18.19 21.48
CA MET A 1 -18.93 -17.00 20.69
C MET A 1 -18.31 -17.10 19.32
N THR A 2 -19.12 -17.19 18.29
CA THR A 2 -18.63 -17.31 16.93
C THR A 2 -18.23 -15.92 16.44
N LYS A 3 -16.96 -15.73 16.11
CA LYS A 3 -16.51 -14.48 15.46
C LYS A 3 -17.01 -14.48 14.01
N THR A 4 -17.84 -13.51 13.67
CA THR A 4 -18.22 -13.27 12.29
C THR A 4 -17.09 -12.51 11.62
N LEU A 5 -16.54 -13.06 10.55
CA LEU A 5 -15.58 -12.33 9.74
C LEU A 5 -16.29 -11.16 9.04
N PRO A 6 -15.65 -9.99 8.93
CA PRO A 6 -16.26 -8.84 8.28
C PRO A 6 -16.43 -9.03 6.77
N LEU A 7 -15.89 -10.09 6.21
CA LEU A 7 -15.95 -10.43 4.80
C LEU A 7 -16.48 -11.85 4.61
N PRO A 8 -17.16 -12.15 3.49
CA PRO A 8 -17.44 -13.53 3.11
C PRO A 8 -16.15 -14.33 2.95
N ALA A 9 -16.18 -15.61 3.32
CA ALA A 9 -15.00 -16.47 3.25
C ALA A 9 -14.43 -16.60 1.83
N SER A 10 -15.28 -16.47 0.80
CA SER A 10 -14.89 -16.55 -0.61
C SER A 10 -14.31 -15.25 -1.18
N ALA A 11 -14.49 -14.12 -0.51
CA ALA A 11 -14.12 -12.80 -1.05
C ALA A 11 -12.64 -12.71 -1.42
N LEU A 12 -11.75 -13.19 -0.54
CA LEU A 12 -10.32 -13.20 -0.80
C LEU A 12 -9.97 -14.08 -2.02
N GLY A 13 -10.56 -15.28 -2.07
CA GLY A 13 -10.31 -16.21 -3.19
C GLY A 13 -10.70 -15.62 -4.53
N GLU A 14 -11.84 -14.94 -4.60
CA GLU A 14 -12.30 -14.27 -5.82
C GLU A 14 -11.35 -13.14 -6.28
N VAL A 15 -10.85 -12.34 -5.34
CA VAL A 15 -9.89 -11.28 -5.64
C VAL A 15 -8.57 -11.85 -6.14
N LEU A 16 -8.05 -12.88 -5.48
CA LEU A 16 -6.82 -13.56 -5.89
C LEU A 16 -6.94 -14.13 -7.30
N GLU A 17 -8.06 -14.75 -7.61
CA GLU A 17 -8.32 -15.30 -8.93
C GLU A 17 -8.32 -14.21 -10.02
N ARG A 18 -9.01 -13.10 -9.78
CA ARG A 18 -9.01 -11.96 -10.69
C ARG A 18 -7.64 -11.32 -10.90
N MET A 19 -6.81 -11.32 -9.88
CA MET A 19 -5.44 -10.78 -9.93
C MET A 19 -4.41 -11.81 -10.42
N GLU A 20 -4.86 -13.04 -10.73
CA GLU A 20 -4.00 -14.13 -11.16
C GLU A 20 -2.89 -14.47 -10.15
N ILE A 21 -3.22 -14.38 -8.86
CA ILE A 21 -2.32 -14.72 -7.76
C ILE A 21 -2.71 -16.11 -7.23
N ALA A 22 -1.83 -17.08 -7.41
CA ALA A 22 -2.11 -18.46 -7.01
C ALA A 22 -2.11 -18.65 -5.49
N ASP A 23 -1.25 -17.95 -4.78
CA ASP A 23 -1.08 -18.06 -3.35
C ASP A 23 -0.77 -16.70 -2.74
N ILE A 24 -1.59 -16.26 -1.80
CA ILE A 24 -1.40 -14.97 -1.11
C ILE A 24 -0.04 -14.88 -0.41
N ALA A 25 0.50 -16.01 0.05
CA ALA A 25 1.81 -16.03 0.68
C ALA A 25 2.95 -15.62 -0.25
N GLN A 26 2.72 -15.68 -1.56
CA GLN A 26 3.68 -15.28 -2.58
C GLN A 26 3.39 -13.90 -3.16
N ALA A 27 2.37 -13.22 -2.69
CA ALA A 27 2.02 -11.87 -3.15
C ALA A 27 3.14 -10.89 -2.74
N THR A 28 3.44 -9.96 -3.65
CA THR A 28 4.36 -8.85 -3.34
C THR A 28 3.69 -7.88 -2.37
N ILE A 29 4.48 -6.97 -1.79
CA ILE A 29 3.94 -5.92 -0.92
C ILE A 29 2.89 -5.08 -1.65
N ARG A 30 3.15 -4.72 -2.91
CA ARG A 30 2.18 -3.97 -3.73
C ARG A 30 0.91 -4.77 -3.99
N GLN A 31 1.05 -6.03 -4.34
CA GLN A 31 -0.10 -6.91 -4.55
C GLN A 31 -0.92 -7.06 -3.28
N SER A 32 -0.28 -7.18 -2.12
CA SER A 32 -0.98 -7.24 -0.83
C SER A 32 -1.80 -5.98 -0.57
N GLY A 33 -1.24 -4.82 -0.86
CA GLY A 33 -1.96 -3.54 -0.77
C GLY A 33 -3.13 -3.46 -1.74
N ASP A 34 -2.96 -3.91 -2.98
CA ASP A 34 -4.02 -3.91 -3.99
C ASP A 34 -5.15 -4.86 -3.61
N ILE A 35 -4.82 -6.03 -3.08
CA ILE A 35 -5.80 -6.99 -2.57
C ILE A 35 -6.62 -6.35 -1.45
N ALA A 36 -5.97 -5.75 -0.48
CA ALA A 36 -6.64 -5.11 0.65
C ALA A 36 -7.57 -3.97 0.18
N ARG A 37 -7.10 -3.10 -0.70
CA ARG A 37 -7.92 -2.00 -1.25
C ARG A 37 -9.11 -2.50 -2.02
N THR A 38 -8.94 -3.55 -2.82
CA THR A 38 -10.05 -4.15 -3.56
C THR A 38 -11.11 -4.73 -2.63
N LEU A 39 -10.67 -5.43 -1.58
CA LEU A 39 -11.59 -5.98 -0.57
C LEU A 39 -12.31 -4.87 0.19
N GLU A 40 -11.63 -3.77 0.53
CA GLU A 40 -12.26 -2.60 1.16
C GLU A 40 -13.37 -2.02 0.27
N GLN A 41 -13.07 -1.81 -1.00
CA GLN A 41 -14.03 -1.22 -1.95
C GLN A 41 -15.25 -2.12 -2.16
N GLU A 42 -15.04 -3.41 -2.29
CA GLU A 42 -16.13 -4.35 -2.57
C GLU A 42 -16.97 -4.67 -1.35
N SER A 43 -16.37 -4.69 -0.16
CA SER A 43 -17.07 -5.04 1.08
C SER A 43 -17.63 -3.84 1.83
N GLY A 44 -17.11 -2.64 1.59
CA GLY A 44 -17.40 -1.46 2.39
C GLY A 44 -16.78 -1.50 3.78
N THR A 45 -15.90 -2.48 4.05
CA THR A 45 -15.23 -2.63 5.35
C THR A 45 -13.86 -1.98 5.28
N GLU A 46 -13.57 -1.08 6.21
CA GLU A 46 -12.27 -0.42 6.32
C GLU A 46 -11.24 -1.38 6.91
N PHE A 47 -10.06 -1.44 6.29
CA PHE A 47 -8.96 -2.27 6.74
C PHE A 47 -7.86 -1.44 7.39
N LEU A 48 -7.16 -2.03 8.34
CA LEU A 48 -5.90 -1.49 8.83
C LEU A 48 -4.78 -1.99 7.92
N HIS A 49 -4.08 -1.06 7.30
CA HIS A 49 -3.01 -1.38 6.35
C HIS A 49 -1.67 -1.51 7.07
N LEU A 50 -1.18 -2.73 7.20
CA LEU A 50 0.09 -3.03 7.85
C LEU A 50 1.11 -3.66 6.89
N GLU A 51 0.75 -3.75 5.61
CA GLU A 51 1.59 -4.38 4.59
C GLU A 51 2.81 -3.55 4.19
N MET A 52 2.79 -2.26 4.46
CA MET A 52 3.92 -1.37 4.14
C MET A 52 4.11 -0.35 5.24
N GLY A 53 5.34 -0.24 5.73
CA GLY A 53 5.69 0.80 6.67
C GLY A 53 5.92 2.12 5.95
N ILE A 54 5.13 3.13 6.29
CA ILE A 54 5.26 4.47 5.73
C ILE A 54 5.53 5.43 6.89
N PRO A 55 6.67 6.17 6.87
CA PRO A 55 6.92 7.18 7.88
C PRO A 55 5.82 8.25 7.84
N GLY A 56 5.17 8.49 8.98
CA GLY A 56 4.08 9.47 9.07
C GLY A 56 4.56 10.89 9.32
N LEU A 57 5.86 11.08 9.50
CA LEU A 57 6.42 12.39 9.79
C LEU A 57 6.94 13.04 8.51
N PRO A 58 6.71 14.34 8.32
CA PRO A 58 7.31 15.06 7.20
C PRO A 58 8.82 15.15 7.36
N PRO A 59 9.59 15.32 6.27
CA PRO A 59 11.02 15.56 6.35
C PRO A 59 11.31 16.89 7.05
N HIS A 60 12.51 17.00 7.65
CA HIS A 60 12.93 18.24 8.30
C HIS A 60 12.99 19.37 7.27
N GLU A 61 12.50 20.55 7.66
CA GLU A 61 12.41 21.72 6.78
C GLU A 61 13.75 22.10 6.16
N ALA A 62 14.84 22.06 6.95
CA ALA A 62 16.16 22.38 6.44
C ALA A 62 16.60 21.45 5.28
N GLY A 63 16.23 20.16 5.36
CA GLY A 63 16.51 19.20 4.30
C GLY A 63 15.71 19.51 3.03
N VAL A 64 14.43 19.85 3.19
CA VAL A 64 13.57 20.24 2.06
C VAL A 64 14.11 21.47 1.35
N GLU A 65 14.49 22.51 2.12
CA GLU A 65 15.03 23.76 1.56
C GLU A 65 16.35 23.51 0.82
N ALA A 66 17.23 22.69 1.37
CA ALA A 66 18.51 22.34 0.74
C ALA A 66 18.29 21.58 -0.57
N GLU A 67 17.36 20.65 -0.60
CA GLU A 67 17.03 19.87 -1.79
C GLU A 67 16.42 20.76 -2.87
N CYS A 68 15.49 21.64 -2.52
CA CYS A 68 14.90 22.60 -3.44
C CYS A 68 15.98 23.53 -4.05
N ALA A 69 16.89 24.03 -3.24
CA ALA A 69 17.98 24.87 -3.70
C ALA A 69 18.90 24.12 -4.68
N ALA A 70 19.25 22.87 -4.37
CA ALA A 70 20.07 22.03 -5.24
C ALA A 70 19.39 21.79 -6.59
N LEU A 71 18.08 21.51 -6.59
CA LEU A 71 17.31 21.31 -7.82
C LEU A 71 17.29 22.59 -8.69
N ARG A 72 17.13 23.76 -8.07
CA ARG A 72 17.16 25.05 -8.79
C ARG A 72 18.53 25.35 -9.39
N GLN A 73 19.61 24.88 -8.77
CA GLN A 73 20.97 25.02 -9.29
C GLN A 73 21.30 24.02 -10.39
N GLY A 74 20.38 23.14 -10.75
CA GLY A 74 20.55 22.16 -11.81
C GLY A 74 21.44 20.98 -11.43
N VAL A 75 21.67 20.72 -10.16
CA VAL A 75 22.52 19.62 -9.70
C VAL A 75 22.01 18.26 -10.18
N ALA A 76 20.69 18.11 -10.25
CA ALA A 76 20.07 16.86 -10.73
C ALA A 76 20.31 16.60 -12.24
N SER A 77 20.77 17.59 -12.98
CA SER A 77 21.10 17.46 -14.41
C SER A 77 22.55 17.06 -14.66
N LEU A 78 23.33 16.92 -13.59
CA LEU A 78 24.75 16.56 -13.67
C LEU A 78 24.93 15.07 -13.43
N TYR A 79 25.88 14.44 -14.13
CA TYR A 79 26.35 13.08 -13.88
C TYR A 79 27.82 12.94 -14.14
#